data_c75ec4105b8d9575fbacf2bb7e68f30c
#
_entry.id   c75ec4105b8d9575fbacf2bb7e68f30c
#
_cell.length_a   1.000
_cell.length_b   1.000
_cell.length_c   1.000
_cell.angle_alpha   90.00
_cell.angle_beta   90.00
_cell.angle_gamma   90.00
#
_symmetry.space_group_name_H-M   'P 1'
#
loop_
_entity.id
_entity.type
_entity.pdbx_description
1 polymer ?
#
loop_
_entity_poly.entity_id
_entity_poly.type
_entity_poly.pdbx_seq_one_letter_code
_entity_poly.pdbx_strand_id
1 'polypeptide(L)'
;MLLRGLIKTGAMVGYMSLVAGWLALLPEAAGAQARDVFSVVGVAVDATAETATAAREEALMTGQRDAFYRLLRRLTPQSSYHRHPLLDDDTVTALIDSFEIADEKRSSTRYLASLTIRFKPDEVRALLRQQELPFSETASKPVL
;
A
#
# COMPACT_ATOMS: atom_id res chain seq x y z
N MET A 1 -27.42 -20.37 79.66
CA MET A 1 -27.61 -18.99 80.14
C MET A 1 -27.52 -18.14 78.84
N LEU A 2 -28.66 -17.84 78.26
CA LEU A 2 -29.31 -16.52 78.11
C LEU A 2 -28.36 -15.53 77.40
N LEU A 3 -28.67 -14.87 76.34
CA LEU A 3 -29.81 -14.14 75.84
C LEU A 3 -29.53 -13.79 74.36
N ARG A 4 -30.41 -14.05 73.34
CA ARG A 4 -31.42 -13.10 72.84
C ARG A 4 -30.87 -11.75 72.40
N GLY A 5 -31.06 -11.45 71.17
CA GLY A 5 -31.18 -10.11 70.57
C GLY A 5 -30.90 -10.16 69.07
N LEU A 6 -31.81 -10.13 68.35
CA LEU A 6 -32.88 -9.27 67.82
C LEU A 6 -32.53 -8.78 66.40
N ILE A 7 -33.35 -9.21 65.54
CA ILE A 7 -33.60 -8.80 64.18
C ILE A 7 -33.46 -7.28 63.96
N LYS A 8 -32.80 -6.86 62.88
CA LYS A 8 -33.22 -5.69 62.14
C LYS A 8 -33.06 -5.88 60.66
N THR A 9 -34.17 -6.12 60.05
CA THR A 9 -34.43 -5.92 58.61
C THR A 9 -34.06 -4.50 58.22
N GLY A 10 -33.18 -4.39 57.25
CA GLY A 10 -32.89 -3.15 56.51
C GLY A 10 -32.92 -3.44 55.05
N ALA A 11 -34.07 -3.23 54.46
CA ALA A 11 -34.22 -3.17 53.03
C ALA A 11 -33.37 -2.03 52.46
N MET A 12 -32.39 -2.32 51.65
CA MET A 12 -31.69 -1.28 50.94
C MET A 12 -31.80 -1.59 49.42
N VAL A 13 -32.72 -0.79 48.93
CA VAL A 13 -33.09 -0.53 47.55
C VAL A 13 -31.90 -0.63 46.61
N GLY A 14 -32.11 -1.44 45.59
CA GLY A 14 -31.16 -1.58 44.50
C GLY A 14 -30.95 -0.28 43.75
N TYR A 15 -29.71 0.16 43.68
CA TYR A 15 -29.26 1.09 42.66
C TYR A 15 -28.72 0.25 41.52
N MET A 16 -29.60 -0.02 40.59
CA MET A 16 -29.29 -0.56 39.29
C MET A 16 -28.70 0.59 38.48
N SER A 17 -27.41 0.78 38.58
CA SER A 17 -26.65 1.70 37.74
C SER A 17 -26.65 1.15 36.31
N LEU A 18 -27.55 1.64 35.49
CA LEU A 18 -27.49 1.57 34.04
C LEU A 18 -26.24 2.34 33.58
N VAL A 19 -25.11 1.66 33.55
CA VAL A 19 -23.97 2.10 32.74
C VAL A 19 -24.39 1.86 31.30
N ALA A 20 -25.05 2.86 30.72
CA ALA A 20 -25.21 2.95 29.30
C ALA A 20 -23.80 3.04 28.69
N GLY A 21 -23.30 1.90 28.23
CA GLY A 21 -22.09 1.81 27.45
C GLY A 21 -22.28 2.65 26.18
N TRP A 22 -21.77 3.86 26.20
CA TRP A 22 -21.48 4.59 25.00
C TRP A 22 -20.35 3.86 24.31
N LEU A 23 -20.73 2.88 23.49
CA LEU A 23 -19.88 2.35 22.45
C LEU A 23 -19.70 3.52 21.48
N ALA A 24 -18.65 4.33 21.72
CA ALA A 24 -18.19 5.29 20.74
C ALA A 24 -17.83 4.46 19.51
N LEU A 25 -18.72 4.44 18.52
CA LEU A 25 -18.36 4.14 17.14
C LEU A 25 -17.30 5.19 16.78
N LEU A 26 -16.04 4.83 17.01
CA LEU A 26 -14.95 5.52 16.34
C LEU A 26 -15.25 5.35 14.86
N PRO A 27 -15.39 6.42 14.10
CA PRO A 27 -15.39 6.29 12.66
C PRO A 27 -14.05 5.67 12.34
N GLU A 28 -14.07 4.40 11.99
CA GLU A 28 -12.96 3.70 11.41
C GLU A 28 -12.48 4.57 10.26
N ALA A 29 -11.28 5.11 10.44
CA ALA A 29 -10.74 6.10 9.53
C ALA A 29 -10.73 5.53 8.12
N ALA A 30 -11.77 5.81 7.37
CA ALA A 30 -11.86 5.62 5.92
C ALA A 30 -10.79 6.45 5.18
N GLY A 31 -9.85 7.04 5.93
CA GLY A 31 -8.70 7.79 5.44
C GLY A 31 -7.47 6.97 5.09
N ALA A 32 -7.46 5.67 5.36
CA ALA A 32 -6.26 4.85 5.16
C ALA A 32 -6.13 4.32 3.72
N GLN A 33 -7.00 4.68 2.81
CA GLN A 33 -6.93 4.23 1.43
C GLN A 33 -7.20 5.35 0.41
N ALA A 34 -6.70 6.52 0.63
CA ALA A 34 -6.08 7.23 -0.46
C ALA A 34 -4.96 6.27 -0.90
N ARG A 35 -5.27 5.39 -1.87
CA ARG A 35 -4.27 4.52 -2.49
C ARG A 35 -3.13 5.42 -2.79
N ASP A 36 -2.00 5.18 -2.13
CA ASP A 36 -0.81 5.98 -2.35
C ASP A 36 -0.60 6.00 -3.85
N VAL A 37 -0.83 7.14 -4.48
CA VAL A 37 -0.79 7.30 -5.93
C VAL A 37 0.57 6.87 -6.45
N PHE A 38 1.59 6.93 -5.59
CA PHE A 38 2.96 6.53 -5.88
C PHE A 38 3.24 5.04 -5.57
N SER A 39 2.22 4.26 -5.21
CA SER A 39 2.34 2.82 -5.01
C SER A 39 1.72 2.04 -6.18
N VAL A 40 2.47 1.11 -6.76
CA VAL A 40 2.03 0.22 -7.83
C VAL A 40 1.96 -1.20 -7.32
N VAL A 41 0.75 -1.74 -7.25
CA VAL A 41 0.44 -3.05 -6.68
C VAL A 41 0.23 -4.08 -7.79
N GLY A 42 0.62 -5.33 -7.54
CA GLY A 42 0.30 -6.45 -8.40
C GLY A 42 1.10 -6.46 -9.71
N VAL A 43 2.37 -6.07 -9.66
CA VAL A 43 3.29 -6.19 -10.79
C VAL A 43 3.77 -7.64 -10.87
N ALA A 44 3.16 -8.42 -11.76
CA ALA A 44 3.57 -9.80 -11.99
C ALA A 44 4.92 -9.83 -12.71
N VAL A 45 5.85 -10.61 -12.19
CA VAL A 45 7.17 -10.84 -12.80
C VAL A 45 7.38 -12.32 -13.07
N ASP A 46 8.04 -12.62 -14.19
CA ASP A 46 8.36 -13.96 -14.63
C ASP A 46 9.65 -13.89 -15.47
N ALA A 47 10.73 -14.45 -14.97
CA ALA A 47 12.00 -14.49 -15.66
C ALA A 47 12.63 -15.88 -15.62
N THR A 48 13.40 -16.20 -16.65
CA THR A 48 14.15 -17.44 -16.77
C THR A 48 15.60 -17.10 -17.14
N ALA A 49 16.56 -17.62 -16.36
CA ALA A 49 17.98 -17.42 -16.58
C ALA A 49 18.75 -18.71 -16.31
N GLU A 50 20.07 -18.67 -16.41
CA GLU A 50 20.93 -19.84 -16.17
C GLU A 50 20.87 -20.33 -14.71
N THR A 51 20.58 -19.43 -13.76
CA THR A 51 20.48 -19.76 -12.34
C THR A 51 19.24 -19.09 -11.71
N ALA A 52 18.76 -19.66 -10.60
CA ALA A 52 17.67 -19.08 -9.84
C ALA A 52 17.97 -17.64 -9.37
N THR A 53 19.23 -17.33 -9.04
CA THR A 53 19.64 -16.00 -8.61
C THR A 53 19.57 -15.02 -9.77
N ALA A 54 20.11 -15.36 -10.93
CA ALA A 54 20.05 -14.51 -12.12
C ALA A 54 18.60 -14.29 -12.59
N ALA A 55 17.76 -15.33 -12.58
CA ALA A 55 16.34 -15.21 -12.89
C ALA A 55 15.61 -14.24 -11.94
N ARG A 56 15.94 -14.30 -10.64
CA ARG A 56 15.37 -13.37 -9.65
C ARG A 56 15.79 -11.93 -9.89
N GLU A 57 17.07 -11.69 -10.13
CA GLU A 57 17.60 -10.35 -10.41
C GLU A 57 16.94 -9.74 -11.65
N GLU A 58 16.87 -10.49 -12.74
CA GLU A 58 16.20 -10.06 -13.98
C GLU A 58 14.72 -9.78 -13.77
N ALA A 59 14.02 -10.65 -13.04
CA ALA A 59 12.60 -10.46 -12.71
C ALA A 59 12.37 -9.18 -11.92
N LEU A 60 13.19 -8.91 -10.90
CA LEU A 60 13.05 -7.72 -10.07
C LEU A 60 13.35 -6.44 -10.87
N MET A 61 14.40 -6.40 -11.67
CA MET A 61 14.73 -5.25 -12.52
C MET A 61 13.59 -4.96 -13.52
N THR A 62 13.11 -5.98 -14.21
CA THR A 62 12.01 -5.85 -15.17
C THR A 62 10.73 -5.39 -14.47
N GLY A 63 10.42 -5.93 -13.28
CA GLY A 63 9.26 -5.55 -12.50
C GLY A 63 9.32 -4.10 -12.01
N GLN A 64 10.48 -3.63 -11.57
CA GLN A 64 10.69 -2.24 -11.16
C GLN A 64 10.46 -1.27 -12.33
N ARG A 65 11.00 -1.59 -13.49
CA ARG A 65 10.83 -0.81 -14.72
C ARG A 65 9.35 -0.78 -15.16
N ASP A 66 8.67 -1.91 -15.17
CA ASP A 66 7.24 -1.99 -15.51
C ASP A 66 6.38 -1.20 -14.52
N ALA A 67 6.65 -1.31 -13.22
CA ALA A 67 5.98 -0.52 -12.19
C ALA A 67 6.18 0.99 -12.42
N PHE A 68 7.39 1.42 -12.74
CA PHE A 68 7.68 2.82 -13.02
C PHE A 68 6.87 3.34 -14.21
N TYR A 69 6.81 2.61 -15.31
CA TYR A 69 5.99 3.03 -16.46
C TYR A 69 4.49 2.97 -16.18
N ARG A 70 4.01 2.05 -15.33
CA ARG A 70 2.62 2.05 -14.86
C ARG A 70 2.33 3.29 -14.02
N LEU A 71 3.26 3.70 -13.16
CA LEU A 71 3.16 4.93 -12.39
C LEU A 71 3.09 6.15 -13.30
N LEU A 72 4.01 6.28 -14.28
CA LEU A 72 4.00 7.40 -15.23
C LEU A 72 2.67 7.49 -15.98
N ARG A 73 2.14 6.38 -16.47
CA ARG A 73 0.83 6.36 -17.16
C ARG A 73 -0.34 6.74 -16.24
N ARG A 74 -0.22 6.50 -14.96
CA ARG A 74 -1.23 6.93 -13.96
C ARG A 74 -1.17 8.43 -13.71
N LEU A 75 0.03 8.98 -13.64
CA LEU A 75 0.25 10.37 -13.27
C LEU A 75 0.09 11.34 -14.46
N THR A 76 0.37 10.90 -15.68
CA THR A 76 0.41 11.76 -16.87
C THR A 76 -0.76 11.49 -17.81
N PRO A 77 -1.19 12.50 -18.60
CA PRO A 77 -2.22 12.29 -19.61
C PRO A 77 -1.69 11.43 -20.77
N GLN A 78 -2.58 10.69 -21.42
CA GLN A 78 -2.25 9.80 -22.52
C GLN A 78 -1.47 10.48 -23.66
N SER A 79 -1.77 11.75 -23.92
CA SER A 79 -1.07 12.57 -24.92
C SER A 79 0.43 12.74 -24.63
N SER A 80 0.87 12.49 -23.39
CA SER A 80 2.27 12.62 -22.98
C SER A 80 3.04 11.30 -22.94
N TYR A 81 2.41 10.15 -23.23
CA TYR A 81 3.06 8.85 -23.11
C TYR A 81 4.29 8.70 -24.02
N HIS A 82 4.27 9.31 -25.21
CA HIS A 82 5.41 9.31 -26.13
C HIS A 82 6.63 10.12 -25.62
N ARG A 83 6.43 10.93 -24.59
CA ARG A 83 7.45 11.78 -23.96
C ARG A 83 7.99 11.16 -22.67
N HIS A 84 7.51 9.99 -22.25
CA HIS A 84 8.02 9.34 -21.06
C HIS A 84 9.52 9.09 -21.21
N PRO A 85 10.32 9.45 -20.20
CA PRO A 85 11.76 9.25 -20.25
C PRO A 85 12.10 7.77 -20.26
N LEU A 86 13.10 7.39 -21.05
CA LEU A 86 13.71 6.07 -20.97
C LEU A 86 14.83 6.17 -19.94
N LEU A 87 14.60 5.61 -18.77
CA LEU A 87 15.56 5.58 -17.67
C LEU A 87 16.28 4.24 -17.62
N ASP A 88 17.55 4.27 -17.21
CA ASP A 88 18.29 3.07 -16.84
C ASP A 88 17.78 2.46 -15.51
N ASP A 89 18.15 1.24 -15.24
CA ASP A 89 17.67 0.48 -14.08
C ASP A 89 18.15 1.10 -12.75
N ASP A 90 19.33 1.66 -12.70
CA ASP A 90 19.89 2.31 -11.51
C ASP A 90 19.08 3.56 -11.17
N THR A 91 18.73 4.36 -12.17
CA THR A 91 17.89 5.55 -12.00
C THR A 91 16.48 5.16 -11.52
N VAL A 92 15.87 4.13 -12.13
CA VAL A 92 14.55 3.63 -11.68
C VAL A 92 14.62 3.14 -10.24
N THR A 93 15.65 2.36 -9.90
CA THR A 93 15.86 1.85 -8.54
C THR A 93 16.03 2.99 -7.52
N ALA A 94 16.74 4.05 -7.88
CA ALA A 94 16.92 5.22 -7.01
C ALA A 94 15.60 5.95 -6.68
N LEU A 95 14.59 5.85 -7.56
CA LEU A 95 13.25 6.41 -7.33
C LEU A 95 12.38 5.55 -6.41
N ILE A 96 12.77 4.31 -6.11
CA ILE A 96 12.00 3.39 -5.27
C ILE A 96 12.29 3.70 -3.80
N ASP A 97 11.22 3.82 -3.02
CA ASP A 97 11.27 3.93 -1.56
C ASP A 97 11.31 2.56 -0.91
N SER A 98 10.39 1.69 -1.30
CA SER A 98 10.27 0.33 -0.79
C SER A 98 9.57 -0.58 -1.78
N PHE A 99 9.77 -1.89 -1.66
CA PHE A 99 8.99 -2.87 -2.39
C PHE A 99 8.73 -4.12 -1.55
N GLU A 100 7.63 -4.79 -1.86
CA GLU A 100 7.21 -6.05 -1.24
C GLU A 100 7.10 -7.12 -2.32
N ILE A 101 7.43 -8.35 -1.96
CA ILE A 101 7.35 -9.53 -2.82
C ILE A 101 6.29 -10.46 -2.25
N ALA A 102 5.33 -10.85 -3.07
CA ALA A 102 4.30 -11.83 -2.74
C ALA A 102 4.28 -12.95 -3.79
N ASP A 103 3.66 -14.07 -3.42
CA ASP A 103 3.44 -15.23 -4.30
C ASP A 103 4.71 -15.76 -4.98
N GLU A 104 5.85 -15.68 -4.29
CA GLU A 104 7.15 -16.07 -4.80
C GLU A 104 7.20 -17.56 -5.13
N LYS A 105 7.56 -17.88 -6.37
CA LYS A 105 7.81 -19.25 -6.85
C LYS A 105 9.13 -19.27 -7.61
N ARG A 106 9.97 -20.24 -7.30
CA ARG A 106 11.28 -20.38 -7.92
C ARG A 106 11.61 -21.82 -8.26
N SER A 107 12.31 -22.00 -9.34
CA SER A 107 12.99 -23.25 -9.71
C SER A 107 14.50 -22.99 -9.84
N SER A 108 15.24 -23.96 -10.36
CA SER A 108 16.68 -23.78 -10.63
C SER A 108 17.00 -22.68 -11.65
N THR A 109 16.05 -22.34 -12.53
CA THR A 109 16.25 -21.44 -13.67
C THR A 109 15.13 -20.42 -13.87
N ARG A 110 14.02 -20.49 -13.12
CA ARG A 110 12.87 -19.61 -13.30
C ARG A 110 12.42 -19.01 -11.98
N TYR A 111 12.03 -17.75 -12.04
CA TYR A 111 11.51 -16.99 -10.91
C TYR A 111 10.21 -16.28 -11.28
N LEU A 112 9.17 -16.46 -10.44
CA LEU A 112 7.89 -15.76 -10.54
C LEU A 112 7.56 -15.11 -9.21
N ALA A 113 6.97 -13.93 -9.26
CA ALA A 113 6.44 -13.25 -8.08
C ALA A 113 5.43 -12.17 -8.47
N SER A 114 4.78 -11.61 -7.46
CA SER A 114 3.98 -10.39 -7.57
C SER A 114 4.63 -9.31 -6.72
N LEU A 115 4.93 -8.15 -7.31
CA LEU A 115 5.56 -7.05 -6.62
C LEU A 115 4.56 -5.95 -6.30
N THR A 116 4.72 -5.36 -5.12
CA THR A 116 4.15 -4.05 -4.77
C THR A 116 5.30 -3.08 -4.59
N ILE A 117 5.34 -2.03 -5.39
CA ILE A 117 6.46 -1.08 -5.42
C ILE A 117 5.95 0.31 -5.06
N ARG A 118 6.58 0.91 -4.06
CA ARG A 118 6.32 2.28 -3.63
C ARG A 118 7.48 3.17 -4.10
N PHE A 119 7.14 4.25 -4.77
CA PHE A 119 8.09 5.23 -5.25
C PHE A 119 8.17 6.44 -4.30
N LYS A 120 9.32 7.12 -4.30
CA LYS A 120 9.56 8.37 -3.57
C LYS A 120 8.79 9.50 -4.25
N PRO A 121 7.74 10.07 -3.62
CA PRO A 121 6.88 11.05 -4.30
C PRO A 121 7.64 12.29 -4.77
N ASP A 122 8.54 12.81 -3.94
CA ASP A 122 9.24 14.06 -4.26
C ASP A 122 10.22 13.89 -5.41
N GLU A 123 10.92 12.75 -5.47
CA GLU A 123 11.84 12.42 -6.56
C GLU A 123 11.08 12.22 -7.89
N VAL A 124 9.95 11.52 -7.85
CA VAL A 124 9.10 11.36 -9.06
C VAL A 124 8.56 12.70 -9.53
N ARG A 125 8.10 13.57 -8.61
CA ARG A 125 7.65 14.92 -8.95
C ARG A 125 8.76 15.77 -9.57
N ALA A 126 9.98 15.69 -9.00
CA ALA A 126 11.14 16.40 -9.52
C ALA A 126 11.48 15.92 -10.94
N LEU A 127 11.49 14.61 -11.18
CA LEU A 127 11.70 14.03 -12.50
C LEU A 127 10.65 14.53 -13.51
N LEU A 128 9.35 14.48 -13.17
CA LEU A 128 8.28 14.92 -14.06
C LEU A 128 8.39 16.39 -14.43
N ARG A 129 8.76 17.26 -13.47
CA ARG A 129 9.01 18.69 -13.72
C ARG A 129 10.23 18.91 -14.61
N GLN A 130 11.32 18.19 -14.36
CA GLN A 130 12.54 18.25 -15.18
C GLN A 130 12.29 17.85 -16.63
N GLN A 131 11.39 16.89 -16.84
CA GLN A 131 10.98 16.42 -18.16
C GLN A 131 9.85 17.27 -18.78
N GLU A 132 9.43 18.32 -18.09
CA GLU A 132 8.31 19.20 -18.52
C GLU A 132 7.03 18.39 -18.84
N LEU A 133 6.79 17.32 -18.09
CA LEU A 133 5.61 16.48 -18.25
C LEU A 133 4.47 17.01 -17.36
N PRO A 134 3.29 17.29 -17.94
CA PRO A 134 2.11 17.60 -17.13
C PRO A 134 1.70 16.36 -16.33
N PHE A 135 1.43 16.52 -15.04
CA PHE A 135 0.99 15.40 -14.20
C PHE A 135 -0.09 15.82 -13.21
N SER A 136 -0.88 14.84 -12.78
CA SER A 136 -1.91 14.99 -11.74
C SER A 136 -1.86 13.81 -10.79
N GLU A 137 -1.99 14.08 -9.51
CA GLU A 137 -2.05 13.07 -8.45
C GLU A 137 -3.50 12.75 -8.05
N THR A 138 -4.46 13.39 -8.69
CA THR A 138 -5.88 13.11 -8.46
C THR A 138 -6.30 11.92 -9.29
N ALA A 139 -6.79 10.86 -8.64
CA ALA A 139 -7.41 9.76 -9.36
C ALA A 139 -8.58 10.29 -10.19
N SER A 140 -8.51 10.11 -11.51
CA SER A 140 -9.61 10.48 -12.40
C SER A 140 -10.86 9.73 -11.95
N LYS A 141 -11.92 10.47 -11.58
CA LYS A 141 -13.23 9.84 -11.40
C LYS A 141 -13.66 9.29 -12.75
N PRO A 142 -14.13 8.03 -12.82
CA PRO A 142 -14.72 7.54 -14.04
C PRO A 142 -15.89 8.44 -14.41
N VAL A 143 -15.87 9.00 -15.60
CA VAL A 143 -17.01 9.71 -16.17
C VAL A 143 -18.00 8.62 -16.57
N LEU A 144 -19.16 8.60 -15.90
CA LEU A 144 -20.30 7.76 -16.23
C LEU A 144 -21.00 8.31 -17.48
#